data_ea64fd57c65b3bbaca1a31721c398619
#
_entry.id   ea64fd57c65b3bbaca1a31721c398619
#
_cell.length_a   1.000
_cell.length_b   1.000
_cell.length_c   1.000
_cell.angle_alpha   90.00
_cell.angle_beta   90.00
_cell.angle_gamma   90.00
#
_symmetry.space_group_name_H-M   'P 1'
#
loop_
_entity.id
_entity.type
_entity.pdbx_description
1 polymer ?
#
loop_
_entity_poly.entity_id
_entity_poly.type
_entity_poly.pdbx_seq_one_letter_code
_entity_poly.pdbx_strand_id
1 'polypeptide(L)'
;MPSILTRRALAALPLALACRPARAADSLAAAIASPSRTPKNIARDRYRHPEAMLNFFGIRPTDTVLEIEPGAGYWTEILAPYLRPAGAYIAAVPIPPSPAWSFFLAKVNADPALTGAVAITGLVSCPATENSGCAGPLARKNSIDLILSFRNLHDWLADGTATQKLAAMYAALKPGGILGIEDHRGLTTQPQDPRARSGYVREDYARSLIGSAGFRFLAASPVGDNPRDTKNYPAGVWTLPPTLRLGATNRAKYLAIGESDRWTMKFIKPRT
;
A
#
# COMPACT_ATOMS: atom_id res chain seq x y z
N MET A 1 83.57 20.93 -4.73
CA MET A 1 82.49 20.28 -5.54
C MET A 1 81.24 20.38 -4.70
N PRO A 2 80.20 21.17 -5.05
CA PRO A 2 78.98 21.28 -4.30
C PRO A 2 77.95 20.31 -4.84
N SER A 3 77.31 19.59 -3.92
CA SER A 3 76.24 18.60 -4.09
C SER A 3 74.90 19.30 -4.37
N ILE A 4 74.24 18.91 -5.49
CA ILE A 4 72.98 19.46 -5.90
C ILE A 4 71.86 18.64 -5.23
N LEU A 5 71.13 19.24 -4.29
CA LEU A 5 69.92 18.72 -3.68
C LEU A 5 68.72 19.03 -4.59
N THR A 6 68.21 18.01 -5.28
CA THR A 6 66.97 18.07 -6.05
C THR A 6 65.75 18.09 -5.10
N ARG A 7 65.03 19.19 -5.03
CA ARG A 7 63.75 19.33 -4.36
C ARG A 7 62.69 18.62 -5.22
N ARG A 8 62.16 17.50 -4.75
CA ARG A 8 60.95 16.88 -5.29
C ARG A 8 59.75 17.72 -4.84
N ALA A 9 59.09 18.37 -5.77
CA ALA A 9 57.80 19.00 -5.53
C ALA A 9 56.71 17.91 -5.38
N LEU A 10 56.11 17.85 -4.17
CA LEU A 10 54.85 17.07 -3.99
C LEU A 10 53.72 17.89 -4.63
N ALA A 11 53.20 17.39 -5.74
CA ALA A 11 51.95 17.88 -6.29
C ALA A 11 50.77 17.40 -5.42
N ALA A 12 50.16 18.33 -4.67
CA ALA A 12 48.92 18.08 -3.97
C ALA A 12 47.81 18.01 -5.01
N LEU A 13 47.25 16.80 -5.22
CA LEU A 13 45.99 16.62 -5.97
C LEU A 13 44.87 17.26 -5.14
N PRO A 14 44.04 18.16 -5.73
CA PRO A 14 42.83 18.61 -5.05
C PRO A 14 41.85 17.45 -4.99
N LEU A 15 41.50 17.04 -3.78
CA LEU A 15 40.40 16.13 -3.52
C LEU A 15 39.11 16.89 -3.86
N ALA A 16 38.65 16.81 -5.10
CA ALA A 16 37.34 17.30 -5.49
C ALA A 16 36.30 16.48 -4.72
N LEU A 17 35.79 17.06 -3.63
CA LEU A 17 34.55 16.57 -3.02
C LEU A 17 33.47 16.69 -4.08
N ALA A 18 33.20 15.59 -4.80
CA ALA A 18 32.06 15.50 -5.69
C ALA A 18 30.81 15.66 -4.81
N CYS A 19 30.28 16.88 -4.80
CA CYS A 19 28.92 17.14 -4.31
C CYS A 19 28.00 16.25 -5.16
N ARG A 20 27.64 15.08 -4.64
CA ARG A 20 26.60 14.25 -5.26
C ARG A 20 25.36 15.13 -5.30
N PRO A 21 24.75 15.37 -6.48
CA PRO A 21 23.49 16.06 -6.53
C PRO A 21 22.54 15.33 -5.58
N ALA A 22 21.83 16.11 -4.74
CA ALA A 22 20.76 15.57 -3.90
C ALA A 22 19.92 14.66 -4.78
N ARG A 23 19.85 13.37 -4.43
CA ARG A 23 19.22 12.37 -5.26
C ARG A 23 17.78 12.79 -5.46
N ALA A 24 17.34 12.86 -6.73
CA ALA A 24 15.93 12.99 -7.14
C ALA A 24 15.01 11.90 -6.52
N ALA A 25 15.52 11.07 -5.62
CA ALA A 25 14.82 10.04 -4.88
C ALA A 25 13.96 10.58 -3.72
N ASP A 26 14.08 11.86 -3.38
CA ASP A 26 13.40 12.44 -2.21
C ASP A 26 11.99 12.96 -2.56
N SER A 27 11.54 12.87 -3.81
CA SER A 27 10.18 13.23 -4.22
C SER A 27 9.34 11.98 -4.49
N LEU A 28 8.03 12.10 -4.27
CA LEU A 28 7.07 11.03 -4.59
C LEU A 28 7.13 10.67 -6.09
N ALA A 29 7.23 11.67 -6.97
CA ALA A 29 7.35 11.48 -8.41
C ALA A 29 8.61 10.67 -8.77
N ALA A 30 9.74 10.93 -8.11
CA ALA A 30 10.98 10.18 -8.32
C ALA A 30 10.87 8.72 -7.85
N ALA A 31 10.21 8.48 -6.71
CA ALA A 31 9.94 7.12 -6.24
C ALA A 31 9.04 6.33 -7.21
N ILE A 32 8.03 6.98 -7.77
CA ILE A 32 7.13 6.38 -8.78
C ILE A 32 7.88 6.10 -10.08
N ALA A 33 8.75 7.00 -10.53
CA ALA A 33 9.53 6.84 -11.77
C ALA A 33 10.77 5.95 -11.60
N SER A 34 11.00 5.38 -10.41
CA SER A 34 12.20 4.61 -10.13
C SER A 34 12.34 3.39 -11.06
N PRO A 35 13.51 3.22 -11.72
CA PRO A 35 13.77 2.05 -12.57
C PRO A 35 13.95 0.76 -11.77
N SER A 36 14.07 0.83 -10.44
CA SER A 36 14.14 -0.35 -9.57
C SER A 36 12.78 -1.02 -9.39
N ARG A 37 11.67 -0.34 -9.73
CA ARG A 37 10.34 -0.93 -9.64
C ARG A 37 10.15 -2.05 -10.65
N THR A 38 9.45 -3.09 -10.23
CA THR A 38 9.13 -4.23 -11.09
C THR A 38 8.36 -3.78 -12.35
N PRO A 39 8.79 -4.12 -13.59
CA PRO A 39 8.10 -3.70 -14.81
C PRO A 39 6.61 -4.05 -14.84
N LYS A 40 6.23 -5.21 -14.26
CA LYS A 40 4.84 -5.63 -14.09
C LYS A 40 4.05 -4.67 -13.21
N ASN A 41 4.67 -4.05 -12.21
CA ASN A 41 4.02 -3.06 -11.35
C ASN A 41 3.92 -1.71 -12.06
N ILE A 42 4.98 -1.27 -12.74
CA ILE A 42 4.97 -0.03 -13.54
C ILE A 42 3.85 -0.06 -14.58
N ALA A 43 3.66 -1.19 -15.29
CA ALA A 43 2.60 -1.35 -16.28
C ALA A 43 1.18 -1.15 -15.71
N ARG A 44 1.00 -1.20 -14.39
CA ARG A 44 -0.27 -1.00 -13.70
C ARG A 44 -0.51 0.44 -13.25
N ASP A 45 0.48 1.32 -13.35
CA ASP A 45 0.35 2.73 -12.92
C ASP A 45 -0.79 3.44 -13.63
N ARG A 46 -1.02 3.10 -14.91
CA ARG A 46 -2.15 3.60 -15.72
C ARG A 46 -3.55 3.28 -15.18
N TYR A 47 -3.65 2.31 -14.27
CA TYR A 47 -4.89 1.92 -13.60
C TYR A 47 -4.92 2.34 -12.14
N ARG A 48 -3.75 2.56 -11.54
CA ARG A 48 -3.62 2.81 -10.11
C ARG A 48 -3.32 4.24 -9.75
N HIS A 49 -2.91 5.04 -10.76
CA HIS A 49 -2.65 6.47 -10.62
C HIS A 49 -1.88 6.83 -9.34
N PRO A 50 -0.67 6.25 -9.12
CA PRO A 50 -0.02 6.23 -7.81
C PRO A 50 0.22 7.62 -7.23
N GLU A 51 0.60 8.60 -8.06
CA GLU A 51 0.82 9.97 -7.59
C GLU A 51 -0.48 10.61 -7.11
N ALA A 52 -1.55 10.55 -7.91
CA ALA A 52 -2.85 11.11 -7.55
C ALA A 52 -3.44 10.42 -6.32
N MET A 53 -3.29 9.10 -6.21
CA MET A 53 -3.76 8.29 -5.08
C MET A 53 -3.05 8.69 -3.77
N LEU A 54 -1.73 8.73 -3.76
CA LEU A 54 -0.95 9.02 -2.56
C LEU A 54 -1.07 10.51 -2.15
N ASN A 55 -1.15 11.42 -3.11
CA ASN A 55 -1.44 12.84 -2.86
C ASN A 55 -2.85 13.03 -2.27
N PHE A 56 -3.86 12.29 -2.74
CA PHE A 56 -5.20 12.33 -2.16
C PHE A 56 -5.18 11.88 -0.69
N PHE A 57 -4.43 10.85 -0.33
CA PHE A 57 -4.28 10.44 1.06
C PHE A 57 -3.46 11.43 1.89
N GLY A 58 -2.69 12.30 1.26
CA GLY A 58 -1.91 13.35 1.92
C GLY A 58 -0.61 12.84 2.54
N ILE A 59 0.04 11.87 1.90
CA ILE A 59 1.32 11.31 2.35
C ILE A 59 2.40 12.41 2.41
N ARG A 60 3.22 12.35 3.44
CA ARG A 60 4.40 13.21 3.62
C ARG A 60 5.66 12.36 3.77
N PRO A 61 6.83 12.84 3.35
CA PRO A 61 8.07 12.08 3.44
C PRO A 61 8.51 11.76 4.88
N THR A 62 7.96 12.49 5.86
CA THR A 62 8.24 12.33 7.29
C THR A 62 7.26 11.41 8.02
N ASP A 63 6.23 10.90 7.34
CA ASP A 63 5.20 10.10 7.98
C ASP A 63 5.73 8.70 8.36
N THR A 64 5.20 8.18 9.45
CA THR A 64 5.21 6.74 9.72
C THR A 64 3.99 6.13 9.05
N VAL A 65 4.20 5.40 7.97
CA VAL A 65 3.14 4.78 7.16
C VAL A 65 3.07 3.28 7.42
N LEU A 66 1.87 2.80 7.67
CA LEU A 66 1.57 1.37 7.79
C LEU A 66 0.71 0.94 6.61
N GLU A 67 1.22 0.07 5.75
CA GLU A 67 0.44 -0.58 4.69
C GLU A 67 -0.09 -1.93 5.16
N ILE A 68 -1.41 -2.11 5.06
CA ILE A 68 -2.08 -3.35 5.44
C ILE A 68 -2.09 -4.30 4.25
N GLU A 69 -1.55 -5.50 4.45
CA GLU A 69 -1.55 -6.58 3.46
C GLU A 69 -1.08 -6.12 2.06
N PRO A 70 0.22 -5.76 1.91
CA PRO A 70 0.79 -5.15 0.71
C PRO A 70 0.74 -6.04 -0.55
N GLY A 71 0.26 -7.27 -0.44
CA GLY A 71 0.19 -8.23 -1.54
C GLY A 71 1.56 -8.50 -2.17
N ALA A 72 1.67 -8.33 -3.49
CA ALA A 72 2.95 -8.50 -4.19
C ALA A 72 3.87 -7.25 -4.12
N GLY A 73 3.57 -6.27 -3.26
CA GLY A 73 4.43 -5.13 -2.99
C GLY A 73 4.39 -4.02 -4.04
N TYR A 74 3.26 -3.81 -4.70
CA TYR A 74 3.12 -2.70 -5.67
C TYR A 74 3.39 -1.34 -5.01
N TRP A 75 2.70 -1.05 -3.92
CA TRP A 75 2.86 0.20 -3.19
C TRP A 75 4.15 0.23 -2.37
N THR A 76 4.60 -0.92 -1.88
CA THR A 76 5.89 -1.06 -1.17
C THR A 76 7.05 -0.53 -1.99
N GLU A 77 7.10 -0.82 -3.31
CA GLU A 77 8.15 -0.33 -4.22
C GLU A 77 8.18 1.20 -4.37
N ILE A 78 7.11 1.89 -4.02
CA ILE A 78 7.01 3.35 -4.03
C ILE A 78 7.21 3.91 -2.63
N LEU A 79 6.46 3.38 -1.65
CA LEU A 79 6.38 3.94 -0.30
C LEU A 79 7.67 3.78 0.48
N ALA A 80 8.31 2.59 0.41
CA ALA A 80 9.51 2.34 1.19
C ALA A 80 10.70 3.23 0.76
N PRO A 81 11.04 3.38 -0.54
CA PRO A 81 12.07 4.31 -0.96
C PRO A 81 11.73 5.79 -0.72
N TYR A 82 10.45 6.17 -0.84
CA TYR A 82 10.00 7.54 -0.62
C TYR A 82 10.12 7.98 0.85
N LEU A 83 9.77 7.08 1.78
CA LEU A 83 9.78 7.38 3.22
C LEU A 83 11.17 7.19 3.86
N ARG A 84 12.05 6.39 3.24
CA ARG A 84 13.36 6.03 3.80
C ARG A 84 14.21 7.19 4.31
N PRO A 85 14.24 8.38 3.67
CA PRO A 85 15.10 9.47 4.10
C PRO A 85 14.70 10.11 5.43
N ALA A 86 13.39 10.19 5.74
CA ALA A 86 12.89 10.98 6.87
C ALA A 86 11.67 10.41 7.60
N GLY A 87 11.02 9.42 7.04
CA GLY A 87 9.86 8.73 7.60
C GLY A 87 10.14 7.26 7.87
N ALA A 88 9.06 6.48 7.98
CA ALA A 88 9.14 5.04 8.16
C ALA A 88 8.02 4.32 7.37
N TYR A 89 8.36 3.21 6.73
CA TYR A 89 7.40 2.31 6.10
C TYR A 89 7.32 0.98 6.84
N ILE A 90 6.11 0.59 7.18
CA ILE A 90 5.81 -0.65 7.89
C ILE A 90 4.81 -1.46 7.05
N ALA A 91 5.12 -2.72 6.76
CA ALA A 91 4.22 -3.66 6.11
C ALA A 91 3.57 -4.57 7.14
N ALA A 92 2.24 -4.55 7.24
CA ALA A 92 1.49 -5.48 8.08
C ALA A 92 1.11 -6.71 7.26
N VAL A 93 1.64 -7.86 7.64
CA VAL A 93 1.42 -9.13 6.95
C VAL A 93 0.62 -10.09 7.82
N PRO A 94 -0.24 -10.96 7.25
CA PRO A 94 -0.97 -11.97 8.03
C PRO A 94 -0.04 -12.91 8.81
N ILE A 95 -0.46 -13.30 10.00
CA ILE A 95 0.19 -14.32 10.81
C ILE A 95 -0.83 -15.45 11.07
N PRO A 96 -0.49 -16.71 10.83
CA PRO A 96 0.79 -17.19 10.24
C PRO A 96 0.93 -16.77 8.75
N PRO A 97 2.17 -16.61 8.26
CA PRO A 97 2.38 -16.24 6.88
C PRO A 97 1.92 -17.36 5.93
N SER A 98 1.07 -17.01 4.96
CA SER A 98 0.74 -17.91 3.86
C SER A 98 1.87 -17.93 2.80
N PRO A 99 1.88 -18.90 1.85
CA PRO A 99 2.86 -18.91 0.76
C PRO A 99 2.94 -17.59 -0.04
N ALA A 100 1.82 -16.87 -0.18
CA ALA A 100 1.79 -15.56 -0.84
C ALA A 100 2.65 -14.51 -0.11
N TRP A 101 2.71 -14.58 1.23
CA TRP A 101 3.50 -13.67 2.04
C TRP A 101 4.98 -14.05 2.08
N SER A 102 5.30 -15.33 1.96
CA SER A 102 6.69 -15.79 1.75
C SER A 102 7.29 -15.17 0.48
N PHE A 103 6.50 -15.04 -0.58
CA PHE A 103 6.93 -14.37 -1.80
C PHE A 103 7.21 -12.87 -1.59
N PHE A 104 6.35 -12.17 -0.85
CA PHE A 104 6.57 -10.76 -0.49
C PHE A 104 7.86 -10.57 0.33
N LEU A 105 8.04 -11.39 1.35
CA LEU A 105 9.25 -11.33 2.20
C LEU A 105 10.52 -11.63 1.40
N ALA A 106 10.48 -12.63 0.53
CA ALA A 106 11.61 -12.94 -0.35
C ALA A 106 11.94 -11.75 -1.28
N LYS A 107 10.94 -11.08 -1.83
CA LYS A 107 11.11 -9.87 -2.63
C LYS A 107 11.77 -8.74 -1.84
N VAL A 108 11.28 -8.44 -0.64
CA VAL A 108 11.85 -7.38 0.23
C VAL A 108 13.31 -7.66 0.54
N ASN A 109 13.66 -8.92 0.80
CA ASN A 109 15.03 -9.32 1.12
C ASN A 109 15.97 -9.30 -0.10
N ALA A 110 15.44 -9.56 -1.28
CA ALA A 110 16.22 -9.62 -2.52
C ALA A 110 16.45 -8.25 -3.18
N ASP A 111 15.63 -7.24 -2.87
CA ASP A 111 15.70 -5.91 -3.49
C ASP A 111 16.47 -4.93 -2.59
N PRO A 112 17.69 -4.49 -3.00
CA PRO A 112 18.48 -3.55 -2.20
C PRO A 112 17.78 -2.20 -1.93
N ALA A 113 16.82 -1.79 -2.77
CA ALA A 113 16.03 -0.58 -2.56
C ALA A 113 15.03 -0.74 -1.40
N LEU A 114 14.60 -1.96 -1.12
CA LEU A 114 13.62 -2.31 -0.09
C LEU A 114 14.29 -2.82 1.19
N THR A 115 15.42 -3.52 1.08
CA THR A 115 16.15 -4.10 2.23
C THR A 115 16.53 -3.00 3.22
N GLY A 116 16.12 -3.15 4.47
CA GLY A 116 16.34 -2.16 5.54
C GLY A 116 15.44 -0.92 5.46
N ALA A 117 14.62 -0.76 4.40
CA ALA A 117 13.62 0.30 4.29
C ALA A 117 12.21 -0.16 4.69
N VAL A 118 11.99 -1.47 4.81
CA VAL A 118 10.70 -2.09 5.14
C VAL A 118 10.79 -2.72 6.51
N ALA A 119 10.04 -2.19 7.47
CA ALA A 119 9.75 -2.87 8.72
C ALA A 119 8.54 -3.81 8.53
N ILE A 120 8.57 -4.98 9.15
CA ILE A 120 7.47 -5.95 9.08
C ILE A 120 6.79 -6.04 10.43
N THR A 121 5.45 -6.01 10.43
CA THR A 121 4.63 -6.32 11.61
C THR A 121 3.60 -7.39 11.28
N GLY A 122 3.10 -8.07 12.30
CA GLY A 122 2.09 -9.10 12.14
C GLY A 122 0.68 -8.53 12.18
N LEU A 123 -0.14 -8.90 11.21
CA LEU A 123 -1.59 -8.70 11.25
C LEU A 123 -2.23 -10.03 11.59
N VAL A 124 -2.67 -10.18 12.83
CA VAL A 124 -3.31 -11.43 13.25
C VAL A 124 -4.77 -11.40 12.84
N SER A 125 -5.17 -12.42 12.09
CA SER A 125 -6.54 -12.69 11.71
C SER A 125 -7.06 -13.85 12.57
N CYS A 126 -7.96 -13.56 13.50
CA CYS A 126 -8.68 -14.61 14.21
C CYS A 126 -10.13 -14.60 13.78
N PRO A 127 -10.70 -15.75 13.42
CA PRO A 127 -12.13 -15.88 13.21
C PRO A 127 -12.90 -15.38 14.45
N ALA A 128 -14.02 -14.70 14.23
CA ALA A 128 -14.84 -14.14 15.33
C ALA A 128 -15.34 -15.19 16.33
N THR A 129 -15.19 -16.47 16.05
CA THR A 129 -15.61 -17.60 16.88
C THR A 129 -14.55 -18.03 17.91
N GLU A 130 -13.30 -17.56 17.80
CA GLU A 130 -12.24 -17.92 18.74
C GLU A 130 -11.97 -16.76 19.70
N ASN A 131 -12.49 -16.89 20.92
CA ASN A 131 -12.25 -15.98 22.06
C ASN A 131 -10.83 -16.14 22.63
N SER A 132 -9.93 -16.78 21.90
CA SER A 132 -8.54 -17.03 22.27
C SER A 132 -7.72 -15.79 21.95
N GLY A 133 -7.12 -15.20 22.97
CA GLY A 133 -6.22 -14.05 22.97
C GLY A 133 -5.36 -13.83 21.72
N CYS A 134 -6.03 -13.54 20.65
CA CYS A 134 -5.46 -13.30 19.35
C CYS A 134 -4.82 -11.94 19.34
N ALA A 135 -3.53 -11.97 19.14
CA ALA A 135 -2.73 -10.94 18.59
C ALA A 135 -2.27 -9.82 19.49
N GLY A 136 -0.98 -9.69 19.50
CA GLY A 136 -0.33 -8.45 19.87
C GLY A 136 -0.84 -7.27 19.00
N PRO A 137 -0.66 -6.04 19.45
CA PRO A 137 -1.10 -4.86 18.72
C PRO A 137 -0.41 -4.79 17.34
N LEU A 138 -1.17 -4.40 16.31
CA LEU A 138 -0.68 -4.17 14.95
C LEU A 138 0.53 -3.23 14.90
N ALA A 139 0.53 -2.23 15.78
CA ALA A 139 1.64 -1.34 16.10
C ALA A 139 1.42 -0.75 17.49
N ARG A 140 2.43 -0.06 18.02
CA ARG A 140 2.26 0.69 19.26
C ARG A 140 1.07 1.66 19.13
N LYS A 141 0.22 1.73 20.15
CA LYS A 141 -0.93 2.63 20.18
C LYS A 141 -0.51 4.07 19.83
N ASN A 142 -1.28 4.72 18.97
CA ASN A 142 -1.07 6.12 18.56
C ASN A 142 0.33 6.42 18.01
N SER A 143 0.90 5.50 17.23
CA SER A 143 2.25 5.67 16.68
C SER A 143 2.29 5.91 15.16
N ILE A 144 1.21 5.63 14.45
CA ILE A 144 1.14 5.68 12.99
C ILE A 144 0.49 6.99 12.53
N ASP A 145 1.09 7.66 11.54
CA ASP A 145 0.56 8.89 10.95
C ASP A 145 -0.48 8.60 9.86
N LEU A 146 -0.18 7.61 9.01
CA LEU A 146 -1.00 7.21 7.87
C LEU A 146 -1.09 5.69 7.78
N ILE A 147 -2.30 5.15 7.77
CA ILE A 147 -2.55 3.74 7.45
C ILE A 147 -3.14 3.67 6.05
N LEU A 148 -2.60 2.77 5.22
CA LEU A 148 -3.05 2.52 3.85
C LEU A 148 -3.49 1.08 3.68
N SER A 149 -4.62 0.90 3.01
CA SER A 149 -5.11 -0.42 2.61
C SER A 149 -5.71 -0.38 1.21
N PHE A 150 -5.25 -1.29 0.36
CA PHE A 150 -5.62 -1.33 -1.05
C PHE A 150 -6.20 -2.68 -1.43
N ARG A 151 -7.53 -2.74 -1.58
CA ARG A 151 -8.28 -3.91 -2.05
C ARG A 151 -8.15 -5.13 -1.13
N ASN A 152 -8.35 -4.89 0.16
CA ASN A 152 -8.31 -5.94 1.18
C ASN A 152 -9.61 -6.04 1.97
N LEU A 153 -10.47 -4.99 1.97
CA LEU A 153 -11.69 -4.99 2.77
C LEU A 153 -12.64 -6.13 2.38
N HIS A 154 -12.74 -6.43 1.06
CA HIS A 154 -13.56 -7.54 0.58
C HIS A 154 -13.07 -8.90 1.10
N ASP A 155 -11.76 -9.12 1.25
CA ASP A 155 -11.19 -10.33 1.84
C ASP A 155 -11.49 -10.39 3.35
N TRP A 156 -11.41 -9.27 4.06
CA TRP A 156 -11.76 -9.19 5.50
C TRP A 156 -13.25 -9.43 5.75
N LEU A 157 -14.12 -9.07 4.81
CA LEU A 157 -15.54 -9.40 4.87
C LEU A 157 -15.76 -10.90 4.60
N ALA A 158 -15.03 -11.48 3.65
CA ALA A 158 -15.13 -12.90 3.33
C ALA A 158 -14.73 -13.80 4.51
N ASP A 159 -13.69 -13.43 5.24
CA ASP A 159 -13.17 -14.18 6.39
C ASP A 159 -13.77 -13.74 7.75
N GLY A 160 -14.57 -12.67 7.78
CA GLY A 160 -15.25 -12.18 8.98
C GLY A 160 -14.34 -11.37 9.93
N THR A 161 -13.18 -10.92 9.49
CA THR A 161 -12.17 -10.22 10.32
C THR A 161 -12.21 -8.70 10.22
N ALA A 162 -13.07 -8.12 9.37
CA ALA A 162 -13.10 -6.70 9.06
C ALA A 162 -13.17 -5.80 10.31
N THR A 163 -14.08 -6.10 11.24
CA THR A 163 -14.26 -5.29 12.46
C THR A 163 -13.00 -5.31 13.34
N GLN A 164 -12.38 -6.46 13.50
CA GLN A 164 -11.16 -6.60 14.31
C GLN A 164 -9.98 -5.86 13.68
N LYS A 165 -9.78 -6.00 12.36
CA LYS A 165 -8.71 -5.32 11.64
C LYS A 165 -8.89 -3.80 11.68
N LEU A 166 -10.12 -3.29 11.49
CA LEU A 166 -10.43 -1.86 11.62
C LEU A 166 -10.17 -1.34 13.04
N ALA A 167 -10.54 -2.09 14.08
CA ALA A 167 -10.26 -1.71 15.48
C ALA A 167 -8.74 -1.67 15.76
N ALA A 168 -7.97 -2.62 15.26
CA ALA A 168 -6.51 -2.64 15.39
C ALA A 168 -5.86 -1.44 14.69
N MET A 169 -6.33 -1.09 13.49
CA MET A 169 -5.89 0.11 12.75
C MET A 169 -6.23 1.39 13.52
N TYR A 170 -7.45 1.47 14.08
CA TYR A 170 -7.84 2.62 14.88
C TYR A 170 -6.96 2.78 16.13
N ALA A 171 -6.62 1.68 16.81
CA ALA A 171 -5.72 1.72 17.96
C ALA A 171 -4.31 2.19 17.61
N ALA A 172 -3.76 1.74 16.49
CA ALA A 172 -2.41 2.07 16.03
C ALA A 172 -2.27 3.53 15.53
N LEU A 173 -3.33 4.07 14.92
CA LEU A 173 -3.31 5.41 14.32
C LEU A 173 -3.28 6.51 15.40
N LYS A 174 -2.48 7.55 15.19
CA LYS A 174 -2.46 8.76 16.04
C LYS A 174 -3.79 9.49 15.99
N PRO A 175 -4.23 10.17 17.07
CA PRO A 175 -5.30 11.15 16.99
C PRO A 175 -4.98 12.19 15.88
N GLY A 176 -5.90 12.40 14.96
CA GLY A 176 -5.67 13.22 13.76
C GLY A 176 -4.96 12.51 12.60
N GLY A 177 -4.52 11.25 12.79
CA GLY A 177 -3.96 10.42 11.73
C GLY A 177 -5.01 9.97 10.71
N ILE A 178 -4.55 9.56 9.54
CA ILE A 178 -5.40 9.26 8.37
C ILE A 178 -5.41 7.76 8.10
N LEU A 179 -6.60 7.22 7.84
CA LEU A 179 -6.81 5.94 7.18
C LEU A 179 -7.18 6.20 5.72
N GLY A 180 -6.30 5.83 4.80
CA GLY A 180 -6.55 5.78 3.36
C GLY A 180 -6.92 4.36 2.94
N ILE A 181 -8.07 4.20 2.28
CA ILE A 181 -8.57 2.89 1.89
C ILE A 181 -9.19 2.92 0.51
N GLU A 182 -8.89 1.91 -0.28
CA GLU A 182 -9.42 1.65 -1.61
C GLU A 182 -9.95 0.23 -1.69
N ASP A 183 -11.14 0.03 -2.30
CA ASP A 183 -11.59 -1.31 -2.66
C ASP A 183 -12.51 -1.30 -3.89
N HIS A 184 -12.84 -2.49 -4.39
CA HIS A 184 -13.65 -2.69 -5.59
C HIS A 184 -15.09 -2.23 -5.35
N ARG A 185 -15.56 -1.28 -6.18
CA ARG A 185 -16.86 -0.62 -6.02
C ARG A 185 -18.02 -1.52 -6.41
N GLY A 186 -18.85 -1.90 -5.45
CA GLY A 186 -20.10 -2.61 -5.66
C GLY A 186 -21.23 -1.73 -6.20
N LEU A 187 -22.24 -2.35 -6.82
CA LEU A 187 -23.44 -1.68 -7.30
C LEU A 187 -24.35 -1.27 -6.12
N THR A 188 -24.80 -0.01 -6.11
CA THR A 188 -25.76 0.49 -5.09
C THR A 188 -27.16 -0.01 -5.31
N THR A 189 -27.48 -0.52 -6.50
CA THR A 189 -28.79 -1.07 -6.88
C THR A 189 -29.06 -2.49 -6.32
N GLN A 190 -28.05 -3.09 -5.69
CA GLN A 190 -28.16 -4.44 -5.12
C GLN A 190 -27.77 -4.40 -3.63
N PRO A 191 -28.36 -5.26 -2.78
CA PRO A 191 -27.92 -5.42 -1.40
C PRO A 191 -26.43 -5.80 -1.34
N GLN A 192 -25.71 -5.30 -0.33
CA GLN A 192 -24.35 -5.76 -0.07
C GLN A 192 -24.37 -7.24 0.36
N ASP A 193 -23.60 -8.09 -0.32
CA ASP A 193 -23.27 -9.40 0.21
C ASP A 193 -22.34 -9.23 1.43
N PRO A 194 -22.76 -9.64 2.63
CA PRO A 194 -21.95 -9.47 3.85
C PRO A 194 -20.56 -10.10 3.78
N ARG A 195 -20.39 -11.10 2.91
CA ARG A 195 -19.13 -11.79 2.68
C ARG A 195 -18.39 -11.32 1.41
N ALA A 196 -18.91 -10.33 0.72
CA ALA A 196 -18.33 -9.78 -0.51
C ALA A 196 -17.79 -10.86 -1.48
N ARG A 197 -18.53 -11.97 -1.67
CA ARG A 197 -18.09 -13.16 -2.45
C ARG A 197 -17.73 -12.86 -3.90
N SER A 198 -18.25 -11.77 -4.45
CA SER A 198 -17.88 -11.27 -5.78
C SER A 198 -16.61 -10.39 -5.78
N GLY A 199 -16.07 -10.07 -4.60
CA GLY A 199 -14.98 -9.12 -4.40
C GLY A 199 -15.42 -7.65 -4.48
N TYR A 200 -16.69 -7.35 -4.74
CA TYR A 200 -17.22 -6.00 -4.81
C TYR A 200 -17.86 -5.58 -3.48
N VAL A 201 -17.49 -4.39 -3.01
CA VAL A 201 -18.02 -3.80 -1.77
C VAL A 201 -18.68 -2.46 -2.09
N ARG A 202 -19.90 -2.26 -1.63
CA ARG A 202 -20.61 -0.98 -1.77
C ARG A 202 -19.92 0.11 -0.95
N GLU A 203 -19.80 1.29 -1.55
CA GLU A 203 -19.14 2.44 -0.92
C GLU A 203 -19.83 2.88 0.37
N ASP A 204 -21.16 2.96 0.37
CA ASP A 204 -21.96 3.33 1.55
C ASP A 204 -21.84 2.31 2.69
N TYR A 205 -21.82 1.03 2.35
CA TYR A 205 -21.59 -0.05 3.33
C TYR A 205 -20.19 0.05 3.96
N ALA A 206 -19.16 0.18 3.12
CA ALA A 206 -17.79 0.34 3.59
C ALA A 206 -17.65 1.58 4.48
N ARG A 207 -18.23 2.71 4.10
CA ARG A 207 -18.24 3.96 4.87
C ARG A 207 -18.88 3.78 6.24
N SER A 208 -20.03 3.09 6.30
CA SER A 208 -20.72 2.78 7.56
C SER A 208 -19.90 1.86 8.45
N LEU A 209 -19.33 0.79 7.89
CA LEU A 209 -18.51 -0.18 8.62
C LEU A 209 -17.25 0.47 9.21
N ILE A 210 -16.54 1.27 8.43
CA ILE A 210 -15.35 1.98 8.90
C ILE A 210 -15.71 3.01 9.96
N GLY A 211 -16.84 3.70 9.78
CA GLY A 211 -17.38 4.64 10.78
C GLY A 211 -17.70 3.97 12.11
N SER A 212 -18.24 2.75 12.11
CA SER A 212 -18.54 2.00 13.34
C SER A 212 -17.30 1.63 14.15
N ALA A 213 -16.12 1.60 13.53
CA ALA A 213 -14.85 1.43 14.23
C ALA A 213 -14.30 2.73 14.86
N GLY A 214 -15.05 3.85 14.79
CA GLY A 214 -14.67 5.13 15.36
C GLY A 214 -14.03 6.13 14.40
N PHE A 215 -13.77 5.74 13.15
CA PHE A 215 -13.22 6.65 12.16
C PHE A 215 -14.29 7.64 11.64
N ARG A 216 -13.88 8.88 11.40
CA ARG A 216 -14.73 9.88 10.74
C ARG A 216 -14.34 10.02 9.27
N PHE A 217 -15.32 9.89 8.39
CA PHE A 217 -15.14 10.13 6.96
C PHE A 217 -14.69 11.56 6.68
N LEU A 218 -13.71 11.74 5.79
CA LEU A 218 -13.21 13.05 5.34
C LEU A 218 -13.55 13.34 3.89
N ALA A 219 -13.20 12.43 2.99
CA ALA A 219 -13.38 12.65 1.56
C ALA A 219 -13.33 11.32 0.78
N ALA A 220 -13.91 11.34 -0.42
CA ALA A 220 -13.73 10.32 -1.45
C ALA A 220 -13.04 10.94 -2.68
N SER A 221 -12.42 10.09 -3.51
CA SER A 221 -11.77 10.49 -4.76
C SER A 221 -12.18 9.55 -5.90
N PRO A 222 -12.39 10.08 -7.12
CA PRO A 222 -12.66 9.28 -8.30
C PRO A 222 -11.38 8.66 -8.91
N VAL A 223 -10.23 8.78 -8.26
CA VAL A 223 -8.92 8.35 -8.80
C VAL A 223 -8.88 6.86 -9.18
N GLY A 224 -9.71 6.03 -8.55
CA GLY A 224 -9.83 4.60 -8.82
C GLY A 224 -10.99 4.22 -9.77
N ASP A 225 -11.72 5.19 -10.31
CA ASP A 225 -12.92 4.93 -11.10
C ASP A 225 -12.59 4.26 -12.45
N ASN A 226 -13.37 3.24 -12.79
CA ASN A 226 -13.36 2.63 -14.12
C ASN A 226 -14.80 2.35 -14.59
N PRO A 227 -15.43 3.24 -15.34
CA PRO A 227 -16.82 3.08 -15.80
C PRO A 227 -17.02 1.93 -16.76
N ARG A 228 -15.95 1.31 -17.30
CA ARG A 228 -16.05 0.10 -18.14
C ARG A 228 -16.27 -1.18 -17.34
N ASP A 229 -16.08 -1.13 -16.02
CA ASP A 229 -16.32 -2.26 -15.14
C ASP A 229 -17.81 -2.39 -14.83
N THR A 230 -18.47 -3.38 -15.43
CA THR A 230 -19.92 -3.63 -15.29
C THR A 230 -20.27 -4.46 -14.06
N LYS A 231 -19.29 -5.03 -13.35
CA LYS A 231 -19.38 -5.73 -12.06
C LYS A 231 -20.21 -7.06 -12.08
N ASN A 232 -20.64 -7.51 -13.25
CA ASN A 232 -21.49 -8.70 -13.44
C ASN A 232 -20.73 -9.86 -14.08
N TYR A 233 -19.54 -10.18 -13.58
CA TYR A 233 -18.67 -11.20 -14.15
C TYR A 233 -18.82 -12.57 -13.47
N PRO A 234 -18.58 -13.68 -14.22
CA PRO A 234 -18.76 -15.05 -13.71
C PRO A 234 -17.91 -15.39 -12.48
N ALA A 235 -16.70 -14.82 -12.37
CA ALA A 235 -15.81 -15.01 -11.23
C ALA A 235 -15.66 -13.71 -10.41
N GLY A 236 -16.68 -12.84 -10.39
CA GLY A 236 -16.61 -11.55 -9.73
C GLY A 236 -15.46 -10.71 -10.27
N VAL A 237 -14.91 -9.86 -9.41
CA VAL A 237 -13.81 -8.95 -9.73
C VAL A 237 -12.57 -9.66 -10.26
N TRP A 238 -12.34 -10.90 -9.86
CA TRP A 238 -11.18 -11.69 -10.30
C TRP A 238 -11.23 -12.12 -11.76
N THR A 239 -12.35 -11.88 -12.45
CA THR A 239 -12.45 -12.00 -13.90
C THR A 239 -11.58 -10.98 -14.63
N LEU A 240 -11.41 -9.81 -14.02
CA LEU A 240 -10.63 -8.69 -14.56
C LEU A 240 -9.12 -8.81 -14.26
N PRO A 241 -8.25 -8.02 -14.96
CA PRO A 241 -6.86 -7.87 -14.57
C PRO A 241 -6.69 -7.40 -13.12
N PRO A 242 -5.62 -7.80 -12.45
CA PRO A 242 -4.51 -8.62 -12.93
C PRO A 242 -4.77 -10.11 -12.87
N THR A 243 -5.86 -10.56 -12.23
CA THR A 243 -6.11 -11.97 -11.92
C THR A 243 -6.48 -12.77 -13.15
N LEU A 244 -7.42 -12.28 -13.98
CA LEU A 244 -7.90 -12.95 -15.18
C LEU A 244 -8.25 -14.44 -14.94
N ARG A 245 -9.04 -14.70 -13.87
CA ARG A 245 -9.31 -16.05 -13.35
C ARG A 245 -9.90 -17.01 -14.40
N LEU A 246 -10.55 -16.49 -15.45
CA LEU A 246 -11.11 -17.30 -16.53
C LEU A 246 -10.09 -17.71 -17.61
N GLY A 247 -8.80 -17.39 -17.40
CA GLY A 247 -7.72 -17.79 -18.29
C GLY A 247 -7.86 -17.22 -19.71
N ALA A 248 -8.02 -18.08 -20.72
CA ALA A 248 -8.18 -17.70 -22.13
C ALA A 248 -9.61 -17.23 -22.46
N THR A 249 -10.63 -17.58 -21.65
CA THR A 249 -12.04 -17.29 -21.94
C THR A 249 -12.29 -15.78 -21.96
N ASN A 250 -12.68 -15.25 -23.12
CA ASN A 250 -12.96 -13.82 -23.34
C ASN A 250 -11.82 -12.88 -22.87
N ARG A 251 -10.58 -13.37 -22.84
CA ARG A 251 -9.43 -12.66 -22.28
C ARG A 251 -9.24 -11.25 -22.88
N ALA A 252 -9.38 -11.11 -24.19
CA ALA A 252 -9.25 -9.83 -24.87
C ALA A 252 -10.28 -8.81 -24.38
N LYS A 253 -11.54 -9.24 -24.17
CA LYS A 253 -12.61 -8.40 -23.59
C LYS A 253 -12.23 -7.90 -22.20
N TYR A 254 -11.75 -8.77 -21.32
CA TYR A 254 -11.42 -8.39 -19.95
C TYR A 254 -10.17 -7.52 -19.87
N LEU A 255 -9.19 -7.75 -20.73
CA LEU A 255 -8.03 -6.87 -20.87
C LEU A 255 -8.43 -5.46 -21.36
N ALA A 256 -9.41 -5.36 -22.27
CA ALA A 256 -9.90 -4.07 -22.75
C ALA A 256 -10.66 -3.27 -21.68
N ILE A 257 -11.29 -3.93 -20.72
CA ILE A 257 -11.91 -3.30 -19.55
C ILE A 257 -10.83 -2.72 -18.63
N GLY A 258 -9.76 -3.47 -18.40
CA GLY A 258 -8.69 -3.12 -17.48
C GLY A 258 -8.95 -3.59 -16.05
N GLU A 259 -8.27 -2.97 -15.06
CA GLU A 259 -8.55 -3.26 -13.63
C GLU A 259 -9.94 -2.74 -13.25
N SER A 260 -10.52 -3.28 -12.17
CA SER A 260 -11.86 -2.96 -11.69
C SER A 260 -12.08 -1.49 -11.38
N ASP A 261 -13.33 -1.08 -11.36
CA ASP A 261 -13.80 0.15 -10.73
C ASP A 261 -13.61 0.10 -9.21
N ARG A 262 -13.08 1.17 -8.62
CA ARG A 262 -12.74 1.21 -7.19
C ARG A 262 -13.16 2.53 -6.58
N TRP A 263 -13.79 2.44 -5.42
CA TRP A 263 -13.92 3.61 -4.56
C TRP A 263 -12.62 3.83 -3.78
N THR A 264 -12.29 5.08 -3.57
CA THR A 264 -11.13 5.52 -2.78
C THR A 264 -11.61 6.52 -1.75
N MET A 265 -11.39 6.21 -0.48
CA MET A 265 -11.86 7.05 0.64
C MET A 265 -10.74 7.30 1.64
N LYS A 266 -10.79 8.47 2.29
CA LYS A 266 -9.97 8.75 3.46
C LYS A 266 -10.81 9.12 4.67
N PHE A 267 -10.35 8.65 5.80
CA PHE A 267 -10.95 8.84 7.11
C PHE A 267 -9.92 9.39 8.08
N ILE A 268 -10.37 10.02 9.15
CA ILE A 268 -9.53 10.52 10.23
C ILE A 268 -9.88 9.83 11.55
N LYS A 269 -8.88 9.52 12.36
CA LYS A 269 -9.11 9.26 13.77
C LYS A 269 -9.34 10.60 14.46
N PRO A 270 -10.51 10.85 15.08
CA PRO A 270 -10.78 12.11 15.76
C PRO A 270 -9.70 12.47 16.78
N ARG A 271 -9.45 13.76 16.97
CA ARG A 271 -8.73 14.29 18.12
C ARG A 271 -9.76 14.43 19.24
N THR A 272 -9.65 13.57 20.22
CA THR A 272 -10.50 13.67 21.44
C THR A 272 -10.04 14.83 22.29
#